data_5d12fe9832aa3f063452e5369260c431
#
_entry.id   5d12fe9832aa3f063452e5369260c431
#
_cell.length_a   1.000
_cell.length_b   1.000
_cell.length_c   1.000
_cell.angle_alpha   90.00
_cell.angle_beta   90.00
_cell.angle_gamma   90.00
#
_symmetry.space_group_name_H-M   'P 1'
#
loop_
_entity.id
_entity.type
_entity.pdbx_description
1 polymer ?
#
loop_
_entity_poly.entity_id
_entity_poly.type
_entity_poly.pdbx_seq_one_letter_code
_entity_poly.pdbx_strand_id
1 'polypeptide(L)'
;FSDTWAGTSKADFITASYDIKSGIASLTDEGVAQFTQLAALTGKATKSTTEEMGSLFATGYGIYKGFYDDMSDLEFGEMFSAGIATAVKNYKTSGSEMASAISALGATATNANVPLEEQLAIMGQLQTTMSGSEAATKYKSFLNQASSAGEKLGLTFLDTNNQLKSMPEILTELKGKYGDTI
;
A
#
# COMPACT_ATOMS: atom_id res chain seq x y z
N PHE A 1 -25.83 6.84 -0.82
CA PHE A 1 -24.55 7.57 -0.68
C PHE A 1 -24.32 8.48 -1.89
N SER A 2 -24.20 7.93 -3.09
CA SER A 2 -23.95 8.72 -4.32
C SER A 2 -25.04 9.74 -4.66
N ASP A 3 -26.24 9.63 -4.12
CA ASP A 3 -27.33 10.61 -4.27
C ASP A 3 -27.16 11.85 -3.39
N THR A 4 -26.45 11.71 -2.29
CA THR A 4 -26.30 12.74 -1.26
C THR A 4 -24.90 13.34 -1.18
N TRP A 5 -23.93 12.73 -1.87
CA TRP A 5 -22.53 13.15 -1.88
C TRP A 5 -22.01 13.35 -3.30
N ALA A 6 -21.59 14.58 -3.62
CA ALA A 6 -21.15 14.99 -4.95
C ALA A 6 -19.72 14.54 -5.33
N GLY A 7 -19.07 13.71 -4.51
CA GLY A 7 -17.68 13.26 -4.73
C GLY A 7 -17.52 12.13 -5.75
N THR A 8 -18.63 11.46 -6.14
CA THR A 8 -18.64 10.41 -7.16
C THR A 8 -19.99 10.43 -7.91
N SER A 9 -19.99 10.00 -9.16
CA SER A 9 -21.23 9.78 -9.90
C SER A 9 -21.87 8.43 -9.53
N LYS A 10 -23.17 8.28 -9.80
CA LYS A 10 -23.85 6.98 -9.61
C LYS A 10 -23.22 5.88 -10.48
N ALA A 11 -22.84 6.20 -11.70
CA ALA A 11 -22.22 5.26 -12.62
C ALA A 11 -20.87 4.78 -12.07
N ASP A 12 -20.00 5.70 -11.66
CA ASP A 12 -18.69 5.37 -11.09
C ASP A 12 -18.81 4.55 -9.80
N PHE A 13 -19.81 4.88 -8.96
CA PHE A 13 -20.08 4.13 -7.74
C PHE A 13 -20.51 2.68 -8.04
N ILE A 14 -21.39 2.48 -9.03
CA ILE A 14 -21.83 1.15 -9.46
C ILE A 14 -20.66 0.35 -10.06
N THR A 15 -19.86 0.96 -10.93
CA THR A 15 -18.68 0.32 -11.51
C THR A 15 -17.70 -0.13 -10.43
N ALA A 16 -17.35 0.76 -9.51
CA ALA A 16 -16.46 0.43 -8.40
C ALA A 16 -17.02 -0.66 -7.48
N SER A 17 -18.35 -0.68 -7.23
CA SER A 17 -18.97 -1.74 -6.44
C SER A 17 -18.93 -3.11 -7.12
N TYR A 18 -19.02 -3.14 -8.46
CA TYR A 18 -18.84 -4.37 -9.23
C TYR A 18 -17.40 -4.89 -9.13
N ASP A 19 -16.40 -4.02 -9.26
CA ASP A 19 -14.98 -4.38 -9.14
C ASP A 19 -14.65 -4.91 -7.74
N ILE A 20 -15.16 -4.25 -6.71
CA ILE A 20 -15.01 -4.69 -5.31
C ILE A 20 -15.65 -6.06 -5.11
N LYS A 21 -16.91 -6.25 -5.55
CA LYS A 21 -17.61 -7.54 -5.39
C LYS A 21 -16.93 -8.67 -6.15
N SER A 22 -16.44 -8.42 -7.35
CA SER A 22 -15.72 -9.43 -8.15
C SER A 22 -14.33 -9.75 -7.60
N GLY A 23 -13.65 -8.76 -7.03
CA GLY A 23 -12.33 -8.94 -6.43
C GLY A 23 -12.34 -9.49 -5.00
N ILE A 24 -13.44 -9.26 -4.24
CA ILE A 24 -13.59 -9.70 -2.84
C ILE A 24 -14.94 -10.44 -2.71
N ALA A 25 -15.01 -11.64 -3.24
CA ALA A 25 -16.24 -12.42 -3.30
C ALA A 25 -16.85 -12.75 -1.91
N SER A 26 -16.04 -12.73 -0.85
CA SER A 26 -16.46 -13.00 0.53
C SER A 26 -17.28 -11.86 1.16
N LEU A 27 -17.20 -10.63 0.64
CA LEU A 27 -17.96 -9.52 1.18
C LEU A 27 -19.47 -9.72 1.02
N THR A 28 -20.20 -9.38 2.09
CA THR A 28 -21.65 -9.21 2.03
C THR A 28 -22.02 -8.00 1.16
N ASP A 29 -23.27 -7.87 0.76
CA ASP A 29 -23.72 -6.71 -0.02
C ASP A 29 -23.53 -5.39 0.74
N GLU A 30 -23.70 -5.41 2.07
CA GLU A 30 -23.39 -4.27 2.94
C GLU A 30 -21.89 -3.97 2.95
N GLY A 31 -21.04 -4.99 3.06
CA GLY A 31 -19.57 -4.86 2.99
C GLY A 31 -19.13 -4.27 1.65
N VAL A 32 -19.72 -4.69 0.54
CA VAL A 32 -19.47 -4.10 -0.79
C VAL A 32 -19.84 -2.62 -0.81
N ALA A 33 -21.00 -2.25 -0.26
CA ALA A 33 -21.43 -0.85 -0.20
C ALA A 33 -20.46 -0.01 0.66
N GLN A 34 -20.02 -0.52 1.81
CA GLN A 34 -19.06 0.15 2.70
C GLN A 34 -17.69 0.33 2.01
N PHE A 35 -17.14 -0.71 1.40
CA PHE A 35 -15.88 -0.62 0.65
C PHE A 35 -15.97 0.35 -0.53
N THR A 36 -17.11 0.38 -1.24
CA THR A 36 -17.32 1.34 -2.33
C THR A 36 -17.36 2.77 -1.82
N GLN A 37 -17.98 3.02 -0.65
CA GLN A 37 -17.95 4.34 -0.01
C GLN A 37 -16.52 4.74 0.38
N LEU A 38 -15.75 3.83 0.97
CA LEU A 38 -14.35 4.08 1.30
C LEU A 38 -13.52 4.38 0.04
N ALA A 39 -13.72 3.63 -1.05
CA ALA A 39 -13.05 3.87 -2.32
C ALA A 39 -13.39 5.26 -2.87
N ALA A 40 -14.65 5.68 -2.83
CA ALA A 40 -15.07 7.01 -3.27
C ALA A 40 -14.45 8.13 -2.41
N LEU A 41 -14.45 7.98 -1.09
CA LEU A 41 -13.83 8.94 -0.16
C LEU A 41 -12.31 9.02 -0.37
N THR A 42 -11.65 7.86 -0.50
CA THR A 42 -10.22 7.78 -0.77
C THR A 42 -9.88 8.42 -2.10
N GLY A 43 -10.63 8.13 -3.15
CA GLY A 43 -10.45 8.73 -4.47
C GLY A 43 -10.51 10.26 -4.41
N LYS A 44 -11.50 10.81 -3.72
CA LYS A 44 -11.63 12.26 -3.53
C LYS A 44 -10.45 12.84 -2.73
N ALA A 45 -10.06 12.19 -1.64
CA ALA A 45 -8.95 12.64 -0.79
C ALA A 45 -7.59 12.60 -1.50
N THR A 46 -7.42 11.69 -2.45
CA THR A 46 -6.14 11.42 -3.14
C THR A 46 -6.10 11.91 -4.59
N LYS A 47 -7.14 12.62 -5.02
CA LYS A 47 -7.32 13.12 -6.41
C LYS A 47 -7.30 12.00 -7.47
N SER A 48 -7.91 10.88 -7.14
CA SER A 48 -8.06 9.71 -8.00
C SER A 48 -9.54 9.40 -8.23
N THR A 49 -9.86 8.50 -9.14
CA THR A 49 -11.24 8.10 -9.41
C THR A 49 -11.74 7.08 -8.39
N THR A 50 -13.06 6.97 -8.25
CA THR A 50 -13.70 5.93 -7.42
C THR A 50 -13.39 4.54 -7.96
N GLU A 51 -13.35 4.37 -9.29
CA GLU A 51 -13.03 3.13 -9.97
C GLU A 51 -11.59 2.68 -9.67
N GLU A 52 -10.59 3.57 -9.83
CA GLU A 52 -9.20 3.26 -9.50
C GLU A 52 -9.04 2.83 -8.04
N MET A 53 -9.73 3.50 -7.12
CA MET A 53 -9.69 3.13 -5.70
C MET A 53 -10.45 1.83 -5.43
N GLY A 54 -11.56 1.56 -6.11
CA GLY A 54 -12.27 0.27 -6.02
C GLY A 54 -11.35 -0.90 -6.40
N SER A 55 -10.66 -0.79 -7.52
CA SER A 55 -9.68 -1.77 -7.97
C SER A 55 -8.49 -1.89 -7.00
N LEU A 56 -8.00 -0.77 -6.46
CA LEU A 56 -6.95 -0.77 -5.43
C LEU A 56 -7.40 -1.47 -4.14
N PHE A 57 -8.62 -1.22 -3.69
CA PHE A 57 -9.16 -1.86 -2.47
C PHE A 57 -9.30 -3.38 -2.65
N ALA A 58 -9.77 -3.83 -3.81
CA ALA A 58 -9.84 -5.26 -4.12
C ALA A 58 -8.43 -5.90 -4.13
N THR A 59 -7.46 -5.25 -4.77
CA THR A 59 -6.06 -5.69 -4.80
C THR A 59 -5.44 -5.70 -3.40
N GLY A 60 -5.59 -4.61 -2.65
CA GLY A 60 -5.05 -4.47 -1.30
C GLY A 60 -5.66 -5.47 -0.31
N TYR A 61 -6.95 -5.74 -0.42
CA TYR A 61 -7.60 -6.77 0.39
C TYR A 61 -6.97 -8.14 0.14
N GLY A 62 -6.81 -8.53 -1.12
CA GLY A 62 -6.19 -9.82 -1.48
C GLY A 62 -4.73 -9.96 -1.03
N ILE A 63 -3.96 -8.85 -0.97
CA ILE A 63 -2.55 -8.88 -0.56
C ILE A 63 -2.41 -8.84 0.95
N TYR A 64 -3.19 -8.00 1.65
CA TYR A 64 -2.89 -7.60 3.03
C TYR A 64 -3.86 -8.16 4.06
N LYS A 65 -5.15 -8.38 3.74
CA LYS A 65 -6.17 -8.73 4.74
C LYS A 65 -5.81 -9.94 5.58
N GLY A 66 -5.18 -10.97 4.99
CA GLY A 66 -4.73 -12.16 5.70
C GLY A 66 -3.64 -11.94 6.76
N PHE A 67 -3.04 -10.75 6.82
CA PHE A 67 -2.08 -10.35 7.87
C PHE A 67 -2.74 -9.52 8.98
N TYR A 68 -4.03 -9.24 8.85
CA TYR A 68 -4.86 -8.49 9.79
C TYR A 68 -6.14 -9.29 10.11
N ASP A 69 -5.96 -10.56 10.48
CA ASP A 69 -7.06 -11.51 10.73
C ASP A 69 -7.92 -11.12 11.95
N ASP A 70 -7.37 -10.34 12.87
CA ASP A 70 -8.02 -9.76 14.04
C ASP A 70 -8.95 -8.59 13.71
N MET A 71 -8.82 -8.00 12.51
CA MET A 71 -9.68 -6.91 12.04
C MET A 71 -10.88 -7.46 11.26
N SER A 72 -12.04 -6.86 11.45
CA SER A 72 -13.17 -7.02 10.53
C SER A 72 -12.82 -6.45 9.13
N ASP A 73 -13.60 -6.82 8.12
CA ASP A 73 -13.40 -6.29 6.77
C ASP A 73 -13.48 -4.76 6.73
N LEU A 74 -14.46 -4.18 7.44
CA LEU A 74 -14.63 -2.73 7.50
C LEU A 74 -13.44 -2.03 8.16
N GLU A 75 -13.01 -2.51 9.33
CA GLU A 75 -11.84 -1.96 10.04
C GLU A 75 -10.58 -2.00 9.16
N PHE A 76 -10.35 -3.11 8.45
CA PHE A 76 -9.27 -3.21 7.48
C PHE A 76 -9.43 -2.18 6.35
N GLY A 77 -10.62 -2.04 5.78
CA GLY A 77 -10.91 -1.07 4.73
C GLY A 77 -10.65 0.37 5.17
N GLU A 78 -11.06 0.72 6.39
CA GLU A 78 -10.83 2.05 6.99
C GLU A 78 -9.33 2.31 7.23
N MET A 79 -8.61 1.35 7.79
CA MET A 79 -7.17 1.41 8.00
C MET A 79 -6.42 1.58 6.67
N PHE A 80 -6.78 0.79 5.67
CA PHE A 80 -6.17 0.85 4.34
C PHE A 80 -6.43 2.20 3.66
N SER A 81 -7.68 2.69 3.69
CA SER A 81 -8.06 4.02 3.20
C SER A 81 -7.23 5.14 3.86
N ALA A 82 -7.15 5.12 5.18
CA ALA A 82 -6.40 6.10 5.95
C ALA A 82 -4.90 6.06 5.63
N GLY A 83 -4.33 4.87 5.45
CA GLY A 83 -2.94 4.67 5.06
C GLY A 83 -2.62 5.29 3.69
N ILE A 84 -3.45 5.01 2.68
CA ILE A 84 -3.30 5.59 1.33
C ILE A 84 -3.43 7.13 1.37
N ALA A 85 -4.46 7.65 2.04
CA ALA A 85 -4.67 9.09 2.15
C ALA A 85 -3.51 9.78 2.88
N THR A 86 -2.97 9.15 3.92
CA THR A 86 -1.81 9.65 4.67
C THR A 86 -0.55 9.67 3.82
N ALA A 87 -0.28 8.62 3.05
CA ALA A 87 0.85 8.58 2.14
C ALA A 87 0.76 9.69 1.08
N VAL A 88 -0.41 9.88 0.46
CA VAL A 88 -0.61 10.95 -0.53
C VAL A 88 -0.50 12.34 0.09
N LYS A 89 -0.95 12.52 1.33
CA LYS A 89 -0.82 13.79 2.06
C LYS A 89 0.65 14.14 2.38
N ASN A 90 1.44 13.14 2.76
CA ASN A 90 2.80 13.36 3.28
C ASN A 90 3.87 13.37 2.18
N TYR A 91 3.59 12.77 1.05
CA TYR A 91 4.55 12.62 -0.05
C TYR A 91 4.00 13.22 -1.35
N LYS A 92 4.90 13.52 -2.28
CA LYS A 92 4.51 14.05 -3.60
C LYS A 92 4.04 12.89 -4.50
N THR A 93 2.83 12.40 -4.24
CA THR A 93 2.21 11.30 -5.00
C THR A 93 0.70 11.49 -5.15
N SER A 94 0.02 10.55 -5.76
CA SER A 94 -1.44 10.50 -5.92
C SER A 94 -1.96 9.10 -5.57
N GLY A 95 -3.29 8.95 -5.44
CA GLY A 95 -3.91 7.65 -5.25
C GLY A 95 -3.64 6.70 -6.43
N SER A 96 -3.65 7.20 -7.66
CA SER A 96 -3.36 6.40 -8.87
C SER A 96 -1.92 5.88 -8.89
N GLU A 97 -0.95 6.71 -8.50
CA GLU A 97 0.45 6.30 -8.37
C GLU A 97 0.63 5.28 -7.24
N MET A 98 -0.05 5.46 -6.08
CA MET A 98 -0.04 4.47 -5.01
C MET A 98 -0.69 3.16 -5.42
N ALA A 99 -1.78 3.20 -6.21
CA ALA A 99 -2.41 2.00 -6.77
C ALA A 99 -1.45 1.25 -7.70
N SER A 100 -0.76 1.97 -8.58
CA SER A 100 0.26 1.41 -9.48
C SER A 100 1.42 0.79 -8.69
N ALA A 101 1.88 1.43 -7.62
CA ALA A 101 2.94 0.94 -6.77
C ALA A 101 2.54 -0.35 -6.03
N ILE A 102 1.37 -0.38 -5.40
CA ILE A 102 0.88 -1.54 -4.65
C ILE A 102 0.67 -2.73 -5.60
N SER A 103 0.06 -2.51 -6.77
CA SER A 103 -0.15 -3.56 -7.76
C SER A 103 1.18 -4.13 -8.28
N ALA A 104 2.17 -3.29 -8.56
CA ALA A 104 3.48 -3.72 -9.03
C ALA A 104 4.31 -4.42 -7.94
N LEU A 105 4.24 -3.95 -6.68
CA LEU A 105 4.91 -4.56 -5.54
C LEU A 105 4.32 -5.95 -5.24
N GLY A 106 3.00 -6.09 -5.33
CA GLY A 106 2.27 -7.30 -4.98
C GLY A 106 2.56 -7.71 -3.53
N ALA A 107 2.58 -9.00 -3.27
CA ALA A 107 2.84 -9.55 -1.94
C ALA A 107 4.34 -9.60 -1.55
N THR A 108 5.26 -9.05 -2.35
CA THR A 108 6.70 -9.22 -2.11
C THR A 108 7.14 -8.66 -0.76
N ALA A 109 6.71 -7.46 -0.41
CA ALA A 109 7.07 -6.84 0.86
C ALA A 109 6.35 -7.51 2.05
N THR A 110 5.11 -7.90 1.87
CA THR A 110 4.33 -8.62 2.88
C THR A 110 4.95 -9.99 3.18
N ASN A 111 5.38 -10.70 2.16
CA ASN A 111 6.11 -11.98 2.31
C ASN A 111 7.49 -11.80 2.97
N ALA A 112 8.08 -10.61 2.87
CA ALA A 112 9.27 -10.23 3.62
C ALA A 112 8.96 -9.70 5.03
N ASN A 113 7.71 -9.85 5.48
CA ASN A 113 7.21 -9.42 6.80
C ASN A 113 7.33 -7.91 7.06
N VAL A 114 7.30 -7.10 6.01
CA VAL A 114 7.29 -5.63 6.13
C VAL A 114 5.86 -5.17 6.43
N PRO A 115 5.62 -4.41 7.52
CA PRO A 115 4.29 -3.88 7.84
C PRO A 115 3.75 -2.95 6.74
N LEU A 116 2.42 -2.92 6.56
CA LEU A 116 1.77 -2.11 5.51
C LEU A 116 2.13 -0.63 5.62
N GLU A 117 2.17 -0.08 6.83
CA GLU A 117 2.50 1.32 7.07
C GLU A 117 3.91 1.66 6.55
N GLU A 118 4.87 0.78 6.78
CA GLU A 118 6.23 0.94 6.29
C GLU A 118 6.29 0.83 4.76
N GLN A 119 5.54 -0.12 4.16
CA GLN A 119 5.43 -0.24 2.72
C GLN A 119 4.90 1.05 2.08
N LEU A 120 3.80 1.61 2.62
CA LEU A 120 3.20 2.84 2.14
C LEU A 120 4.13 4.05 2.29
N ALA A 121 4.87 4.14 3.40
CA ALA A 121 5.85 5.19 3.63
C ALA A 121 7.01 5.12 2.63
N ILE A 122 7.58 3.94 2.42
CA ILE A 122 8.68 3.73 1.46
C ILE A 122 8.21 4.02 0.03
N MET A 123 7.04 3.49 -0.37
CA MET A 123 6.48 3.77 -1.69
C MET A 123 6.24 5.27 -1.88
N GLY A 124 5.63 5.93 -0.90
CA GLY A 124 5.40 7.37 -0.95
C GLY A 124 6.70 8.17 -1.07
N GLN A 125 7.71 7.82 -0.29
CA GLN A 125 9.02 8.49 -0.34
C GLN A 125 9.71 8.33 -1.70
N LEU A 126 9.73 7.13 -2.26
CA LEU A 126 10.30 6.86 -3.58
C LEU A 126 9.56 7.61 -4.69
N GLN A 127 8.23 7.70 -4.60
CA GLN A 127 7.39 8.41 -5.57
C GLN A 127 7.59 9.94 -5.57
N THR A 128 8.34 10.49 -4.64
CA THR A 128 8.75 11.91 -4.73
C THR A 128 9.61 12.19 -5.96
N THR A 129 10.28 11.17 -6.50
CA THR A 129 11.25 11.29 -7.60
C THR A 129 10.99 10.35 -8.78
N MET A 130 10.07 9.39 -8.66
CA MET A 130 9.79 8.40 -9.71
C MET A 130 8.33 7.98 -9.71
N SER A 131 7.88 7.28 -10.75
CA SER A 131 6.52 6.73 -10.83
C SER A 131 6.27 5.62 -9.81
N GLY A 132 5.00 5.33 -9.51
CA GLY A 132 4.63 4.26 -8.58
C GLY A 132 5.14 2.89 -9.00
N SER A 133 5.02 2.54 -10.27
CA SER A 133 5.52 1.27 -10.81
C SER A 133 7.04 1.15 -10.72
N GLU A 134 7.77 2.25 -10.96
CA GLU A 134 9.22 2.28 -10.86
C GLU A 134 9.67 2.16 -9.39
N ALA A 135 9.01 2.88 -8.48
CA ALA A 135 9.24 2.81 -7.05
C ALA A 135 9.08 1.36 -6.54
N ALA A 136 7.98 0.70 -6.92
CA ALA A 136 7.72 -0.69 -6.58
C ALA A 136 8.80 -1.64 -7.13
N THR A 137 9.22 -1.45 -8.39
CA THR A 137 10.25 -2.28 -9.00
C THR A 137 11.59 -2.17 -8.25
N LYS A 138 11.99 -0.96 -7.90
CA LYS A 138 13.23 -0.72 -7.14
C LYS A 138 13.14 -1.29 -5.72
N TYR A 139 12.01 -1.10 -5.06
CA TYR A 139 11.81 -1.65 -3.71
C TYR A 139 11.77 -3.19 -3.72
N LYS A 140 11.09 -3.79 -4.68
CA LYS A 140 11.09 -5.24 -4.88
C LYS A 140 12.49 -5.79 -5.09
N SER A 141 13.31 -5.12 -5.91
CA SER A 141 14.70 -5.48 -6.13
C SER A 141 15.53 -5.38 -4.84
N PHE A 142 15.33 -4.34 -4.03
CA PHE A 142 15.96 -4.21 -2.72
C PHE A 142 15.57 -5.37 -1.81
N LEU A 143 14.28 -5.65 -1.63
CA LEU A 143 13.79 -6.73 -0.77
C LEU A 143 14.39 -8.09 -1.15
N ASN A 144 14.47 -8.40 -2.43
CA ASN A 144 15.03 -9.66 -2.93
C ASN A 144 16.55 -9.79 -2.71
N GLN A 145 17.26 -8.68 -2.52
CA GLN A 145 18.72 -8.66 -2.44
C GLN A 145 19.24 -8.21 -1.07
N ALA A 146 18.39 -7.74 -0.18
CA ALA A 146 18.78 -7.07 1.07
C ALA A 146 19.70 -7.94 1.92
N SER A 147 19.39 -9.22 2.13
CA SER A 147 20.22 -10.13 2.92
C SER A 147 21.63 -10.24 2.35
N SER A 148 21.77 -10.59 1.07
CA SER A 148 23.08 -10.77 0.44
C SER A 148 23.85 -9.44 0.28
N ALA A 149 23.14 -8.33 0.14
CA ALA A 149 23.76 -7.00 0.11
C ALA A 149 24.34 -6.65 1.49
N GLY A 150 23.58 -6.90 2.57
CA GLY A 150 24.05 -6.73 3.93
C GLY A 150 25.37 -7.50 4.19
N GLU A 151 25.38 -8.78 3.86
CA GLU A 151 26.58 -9.63 4.01
C GLU A 151 27.80 -9.07 3.25
N LYS A 152 27.63 -8.67 1.99
CA LYS A 152 28.70 -8.06 1.19
C LYS A 152 29.22 -6.75 1.78
N LEU A 153 28.34 -6.01 2.45
CA LEU A 153 28.69 -4.78 3.14
C LEU A 153 29.27 -5.05 4.56
N GLY A 154 29.30 -6.31 5.01
CA GLY A 154 29.68 -6.67 6.39
C GLY A 154 28.69 -6.11 7.42
N LEU A 155 27.40 -6.12 7.09
CA LEU A 155 26.26 -5.74 7.91
C LEU A 155 25.25 -6.89 7.93
N THR A 156 24.35 -6.89 8.92
CA THR A 156 23.31 -7.90 9.04
C THR A 156 21.94 -7.23 8.95
N PHE A 157 21.31 -7.31 7.77
CA PHE A 157 19.98 -6.75 7.55
C PHE A 157 18.83 -7.66 7.98
N LEU A 158 19.16 -8.80 8.57
CA LEU A 158 18.21 -9.72 9.17
C LEU A 158 18.25 -9.62 10.69
N ASP A 159 17.11 -9.82 11.32
CA ASP A 159 16.97 -9.91 12.76
C ASP A 159 17.32 -11.31 13.29
N THR A 160 17.14 -11.54 14.58
CA THR A 160 17.38 -12.83 15.23
C THR A 160 16.45 -13.95 14.78
N ASN A 161 15.32 -13.62 14.17
CA ASN A 161 14.33 -14.55 13.61
C ASN A 161 14.54 -14.78 12.11
N ASN A 162 15.63 -14.28 11.55
CA ASN A 162 15.95 -14.33 10.12
C ASN A 162 14.93 -13.58 9.25
N GLN A 163 14.30 -12.55 9.80
CA GLN A 163 13.39 -11.65 9.10
C GLN A 163 14.10 -10.34 8.77
N LEU A 164 13.69 -9.68 7.68
CA LEU A 164 14.25 -8.40 7.30
C LEU A 164 13.97 -7.36 8.39
N LYS A 165 15.03 -6.66 8.84
CA LYS A 165 14.91 -5.52 9.73
C LYS A 165 14.12 -4.40 9.05
N SER A 166 13.49 -3.52 9.84
CA SER A 166 12.83 -2.35 9.31
C SER A 166 13.78 -1.44 8.51
N MET A 167 13.27 -0.71 7.56
CA MET A 167 14.08 0.22 6.77
C MET A 167 14.84 1.24 7.64
N PRO A 168 14.24 1.84 8.70
CA PRO A 168 14.96 2.73 9.60
C PRO A 168 16.15 2.06 10.30
N GLU A 169 16.03 0.79 10.70
CA GLU A 169 17.13 0.04 11.32
C GLU A 169 18.27 -0.21 10.31
N ILE A 170 17.93 -0.65 9.10
CA ILE A 170 18.89 -0.87 8.01
C ILE A 170 19.65 0.43 7.68
N LEU A 171 18.91 1.54 7.54
CA LEU A 171 19.54 2.85 7.28
C LEU A 171 20.43 3.31 8.43
N THR A 172 20.05 3.03 9.67
CA THR A 172 20.86 3.34 10.86
C THR A 172 22.19 2.54 10.86
N GLU A 173 22.16 1.27 10.51
CA GLU A 173 23.36 0.44 10.39
C GLU A 173 24.28 0.93 9.27
N LEU A 174 23.70 1.25 8.09
CA LEU A 174 24.44 1.82 6.96
C LEU A 174 25.11 3.13 7.36
N LYS A 175 24.36 4.05 7.98
CA LYS A 175 24.87 5.33 8.46
C LYS A 175 25.97 5.14 9.52
N GLY A 176 25.78 4.20 10.45
CA GLY A 176 26.78 3.90 11.47
C GLY A 176 28.11 3.42 10.89
N LYS A 177 28.08 2.69 9.76
CA LYS A 177 29.29 2.17 9.10
C LYS A 177 29.93 3.14 8.12
N TYR A 178 29.12 3.87 7.35
CA TYR A 178 29.58 4.68 6.22
C TYR A 178 29.45 6.20 6.45
N GLY A 179 28.85 6.63 7.56
CA GLY A 179 28.63 8.04 7.89
C GLY A 179 27.39 8.63 7.21
N ASP A 180 27.29 9.96 7.27
CA ASP A 180 26.13 10.73 6.76
C ASP A 180 26.13 10.97 5.24
N THR A 181 27.05 10.35 4.52
CA THR A 181 27.22 10.53 3.05
C THR A 181 26.42 9.52 2.22
N ILE A 182 25.42 8.90 2.82
CA ILE A 182 24.51 7.97 2.14
C ILE A 182 23.20 8.70 1.79
#